data_50750c5fc696a8a5947a0bc870c56e62
#
_entry.id   50750c5fc696a8a5947a0bc870c56e62
#
_cell.length_a   1.000
_cell.length_b   1.000
_cell.length_c   1.000
_cell.angle_alpha   90.00
_cell.angle_beta   90.00
_cell.angle_gamma   90.00
#
_symmetry.space_group_name_H-M   'P 1'
#
loop_
_entity.id
_entity.type
_entity.pdbx_description
1 polymer ?
#
loop_
_entity_poly.entity_id
_entity_poly.type
_entity_poly.pdbx_seq_one_letter_code
_entity_poly.pdbx_strand_id
1 'polypeptide(L)'
;MYKANAIYIAGVATDINENHPDYEAMLIGNYIMGGGPLSSRIADRVRKKDGLSYTAMTRFQADDQDERGMYMMFCISNPMNTEKVVETVQEEVDRMLESGVTGDELQKAKESFLINRRGSRARDGQLASELLSNMKTGRTMEFQNASDEKISTLTKEQVDAAMQKVIAPDRLLIITAGDFKKAKSEASNK
;
A
#
# COMPACT_ATOMS: atom_id res chain seq x y z
N MET A 1 -28.34 -7.73 10.93
CA MET A 1 -27.08 -8.18 11.55
C MET A 1 -26.26 -6.94 11.87
N TYR A 2 -25.96 -6.71 13.15
CA TYR A 2 -25.16 -5.54 13.57
C TYR A 2 -23.71 -5.70 13.15
N LYS A 3 -23.14 -4.73 12.44
CA LYS A 3 -21.71 -4.68 12.12
C LYS A 3 -21.05 -3.62 13.00
N ALA A 4 -20.25 -4.06 13.95
CA ALA A 4 -19.55 -3.18 14.90
C ALA A 4 -18.46 -2.32 14.21
N ASN A 5 -18.05 -2.68 13.00
CA ASN A 5 -16.98 -2.02 12.26
C ASN A 5 -17.49 -1.48 10.92
N ALA A 6 -16.89 -0.39 10.50
CA ALA A 6 -16.97 0.13 9.15
C ALA A 6 -15.67 -0.16 8.39
N ILE A 7 -15.77 -0.20 7.08
CA ILE A 7 -14.66 -0.40 6.16
C ILE A 7 -14.52 0.86 5.31
N TYR A 8 -13.30 1.33 5.14
CA TYR A 8 -12.88 2.29 4.13
C TYR A 8 -12.01 1.56 3.12
N ILE A 9 -12.30 1.72 1.84
CA ILE A 9 -11.47 1.27 0.72
C ILE A 9 -11.34 2.44 -0.25
N ALA A 10 -10.11 2.76 -0.64
CA ALA A 10 -9.84 3.58 -1.80
C ALA A 10 -8.97 2.79 -2.76
N GLY A 11 -9.27 2.83 -4.04
CA GLY A 11 -8.57 2.03 -5.03
C GLY A 11 -8.51 2.68 -6.39
N VAL A 12 -7.51 2.30 -7.17
CA VAL A 12 -7.31 2.71 -8.55
C VAL A 12 -6.70 1.57 -9.36
N ALA A 13 -7.21 1.36 -10.57
CA ALA A 13 -6.58 0.50 -11.55
C ALA A 13 -5.42 1.24 -12.24
N THR A 14 -4.37 0.51 -12.57
CA THR A 14 -3.19 1.01 -13.29
C THR A 14 -2.76 0.01 -14.36
N ASP A 15 -1.99 0.46 -15.32
CA ASP A 15 -1.33 -0.33 -16.36
C ASP A 15 0.03 -0.90 -15.92
N ILE A 16 0.44 -0.63 -14.69
CA ILE A 16 1.73 -1.08 -14.16
C ILE A 16 1.65 -2.57 -13.81
N ASN A 17 2.28 -3.39 -14.64
CA ASN A 17 2.53 -4.81 -14.39
C ASN A 17 3.96 -5.03 -13.84
N GLU A 18 4.35 -6.29 -13.60
CA GLU A 18 5.68 -6.62 -13.08
C GLU A 18 6.85 -6.35 -14.05
N ASN A 19 6.57 -6.09 -15.34
CA ASN A 19 7.59 -5.73 -16.34
C ASN A 19 7.66 -4.21 -16.59
N HIS A 20 6.74 -3.44 -16.00
CA HIS A 20 6.68 -1.99 -16.20
C HIS A 20 7.89 -1.29 -15.57
N PRO A 21 8.45 -0.23 -16.22
CA PRO A 21 9.60 0.51 -15.67
C PRO A 21 9.40 1.06 -14.27
N ASP A 22 8.17 1.46 -13.92
CA ASP A 22 7.81 2.03 -12.62
C ASP A 22 7.46 0.96 -11.55
N TYR A 23 7.54 -0.35 -11.86
CA TYR A 23 7.12 -1.43 -10.96
C TYR A 23 7.83 -1.39 -9.61
N GLU A 24 9.14 -1.35 -9.59
CA GLU A 24 9.95 -1.33 -8.36
C GLU A 24 9.74 -0.03 -7.57
N ALA A 25 9.56 1.09 -8.27
CA ALA A 25 9.23 2.36 -7.64
C ALA A 25 7.87 2.31 -6.94
N MET A 26 6.86 1.69 -7.57
CA MET A 26 5.55 1.46 -6.97
C MET A 26 5.60 0.48 -5.79
N LEU A 27 6.44 -0.56 -5.83
CA LEU A 27 6.64 -1.45 -4.68
C LEU A 27 7.14 -0.69 -3.46
N ILE A 28 8.15 0.17 -3.65
CA ILE A 28 8.74 0.95 -2.55
C ILE A 28 7.82 2.09 -2.11
N GLY A 29 7.16 2.79 -3.04
CA GLY A 29 6.16 3.81 -2.72
C GLY A 29 5.00 3.23 -1.89
N ASN A 30 4.48 2.06 -2.30
CA ASN A 30 3.48 1.31 -1.53
C ASN A 30 4.00 0.92 -0.14
N TYR A 31 5.24 0.45 -0.05
CA TYR A 31 5.85 0.03 1.22
C TYR A 31 5.95 1.20 2.22
N ILE A 32 6.31 2.38 1.76
CA ILE A 32 6.35 3.61 2.57
C ILE A 32 4.95 4.06 2.97
N MET A 33 4.00 4.00 2.04
CA MET A 33 2.64 4.52 2.24
C MET A 33 1.85 3.69 3.25
N GLY A 34 1.87 2.36 3.16
CA GLY A 34 1.06 1.50 4.03
C GLY A 34 1.28 -0.01 3.85
N GLY A 35 2.03 -0.43 2.85
CA GLY A 35 2.32 -1.85 2.57
C GLY A 35 3.47 -2.42 3.39
N GLY A 36 4.23 -1.56 4.05
CA GLY A 36 5.36 -1.91 4.91
C GLY A 36 4.95 -2.17 6.37
N PRO A 37 5.93 -2.12 7.29
CA PRO A 37 5.68 -2.33 8.72
C PRO A 37 4.81 -1.23 9.32
N LEU A 38 4.49 -1.36 10.61
CA LEU A 38 3.64 -0.45 11.39
C LEU A 38 4.14 1.01 11.47
N SER A 39 5.31 1.31 10.94
CA SER A 39 5.88 2.65 10.79
C SER A 39 5.62 3.28 9.43
N SER A 40 4.87 2.62 8.54
CA SER A 40 4.41 3.21 7.28
C SER A 40 3.43 4.37 7.53
N ARG A 41 3.35 5.32 6.59
CA ARG A 41 2.65 6.61 6.80
C ARG A 41 1.20 6.44 7.28
N ILE A 42 0.38 5.67 6.54
CA ILE A 42 -1.03 5.44 6.88
C ILE A 42 -1.16 4.69 8.22
N ALA A 43 -0.35 3.65 8.46
CA ALA A 43 -0.42 2.91 9.71
C ALA A 43 0.00 3.77 10.91
N ASP A 44 1.04 4.59 10.77
CA ASP A 44 1.49 5.50 11.82
C ASP A 44 0.44 6.57 12.12
N ARG A 45 -0.11 7.20 11.08
CA ARG A 45 -1.09 8.28 11.20
C ARG A 45 -2.42 7.77 11.76
N VAL A 46 -3.05 6.81 11.08
CA VAL A 46 -4.39 6.33 11.41
C VAL A 46 -4.41 5.52 12.72
N ARG A 47 -3.37 4.73 12.98
CA ARG A 47 -3.33 3.82 14.13
C ARG A 47 -2.68 4.46 15.36
N LYS A 48 -1.45 4.99 15.23
CA LYS A 48 -0.69 5.44 16.39
C LYS A 48 -1.03 6.86 16.81
N LYS A 49 -1.12 7.80 15.86
CA LYS A 49 -1.37 9.21 16.17
C LYS A 49 -2.83 9.46 16.46
N ASP A 50 -3.72 9.02 15.60
CA ASP A 50 -5.15 9.35 15.69
C ASP A 50 -5.97 8.28 16.39
N GLY A 51 -5.46 7.05 16.55
CA GLY A 51 -6.16 5.96 17.24
C GLY A 51 -7.48 5.53 16.58
N LEU A 52 -7.65 5.78 15.28
CA LEU A 52 -8.91 5.59 14.56
C LEU A 52 -9.17 4.14 14.15
N SER A 53 -8.10 3.38 13.93
CA SER A 53 -8.18 2.03 13.38
C SER A 53 -6.98 1.18 13.79
N TYR A 54 -7.22 -0.12 14.05
CA TYR A 54 -6.15 -1.11 14.22
C TYR A 54 -5.64 -1.67 12.89
N THR A 55 -6.47 -1.60 11.83
CA THR A 55 -6.13 -2.10 10.50
C THR A 55 -6.14 -0.94 9.52
N ALA A 56 -4.97 -0.47 9.16
CA ALA A 56 -4.75 0.55 8.14
C ALA A 56 -3.54 0.12 7.31
N MET A 57 -3.75 -0.10 6.02
CA MET A 57 -2.72 -0.60 5.11
C MET A 57 -2.96 -0.15 3.68
N THR A 58 -1.91 -0.25 2.86
CA THR A 58 -2.02 -0.16 1.41
C THR A 58 -1.53 -1.44 0.75
N ARG A 59 -1.99 -1.70 -0.47
CA ARG A 59 -1.57 -2.83 -1.28
C ARG A 59 -1.43 -2.41 -2.72
N PHE A 60 -0.29 -2.72 -3.29
CA PHE A 60 -0.05 -2.68 -4.72
C PHE A 60 0.02 -4.11 -5.25
N GLN A 61 -0.75 -4.40 -6.28
CA GLN A 61 -0.73 -5.66 -7.01
C GLN A 61 -0.49 -5.35 -8.48
N ALA A 62 0.48 -6.01 -9.06
CA ALA A 62 0.79 -5.98 -10.48
C ALA A 62 0.54 -7.38 -11.05
N ASP A 63 0.04 -7.44 -12.27
CA ASP A 63 -0.08 -8.71 -12.99
C ASP A 63 1.30 -9.15 -13.49
N ASP A 64 1.52 -10.45 -13.63
CA ASP A 64 2.77 -11.02 -14.07
C ASP A 64 2.97 -11.00 -15.61
N GLN A 65 1.89 -10.77 -16.37
CA GLN A 65 1.88 -10.81 -17.85
C GLN A 65 1.12 -9.63 -18.48
N ASP A 66 -0.14 -9.40 -18.05
CA ASP A 66 -0.99 -8.37 -18.62
C ASP A 66 -0.62 -6.97 -18.09
N GLU A 67 -0.77 -5.94 -18.93
CA GLU A 67 -0.55 -4.54 -18.55
C GLU A 67 -1.67 -4.04 -17.62
N ARG A 68 -1.71 -4.60 -16.42
CA ARG A 68 -2.69 -4.24 -15.40
C ARG A 68 -2.12 -4.39 -14.00
N GLY A 69 -2.58 -3.52 -13.14
CA GLY A 69 -2.30 -3.55 -11.72
C GLY A 69 -3.42 -2.86 -10.95
N MET A 70 -3.32 -2.90 -9.65
CA MET A 70 -4.24 -2.22 -8.75
C MET A 70 -3.49 -1.69 -7.53
N TYR A 71 -3.75 -0.44 -7.19
CA TYR A 71 -3.35 0.12 -5.92
C TYR A 71 -4.57 0.32 -5.04
N MET A 72 -4.47 -0.08 -3.78
CA MET A 72 -5.60 -0.05 -2.85
C MET A 72 -5.15 0.40 -1.45
N MET A 73 -5.95 1.23 -0.81
CA MET A 73 -5.85 1.62 0.60
C MET A 73 -7.04 1.05 1.35
N PHE A 74 -6.82 0.54 2.55
CA PHE A 74 -7.82 -0.17 3.32
C PHE A 74 -7.71 0.17 4.80
N CYS A 75 -8.86 0.53 5.43
CA CYS A 75 -8.95 0.73 6.87
C CYS A 75 -10.22 0.07 7.43
N ILE A 76 -10.11 -0.49 8.64
CA ILE A 76 -11.27 -0.95 9.44
C ILE A 76 -11.36 -0.08 10.69
N SER A 77 -12.49 0.58 10.89
CA SER A 77 -12.67 1.50 12.01
C SER A 77 -14.04 1.35 12.68
N ASN A 78 -14.22 2.00 13.82
CA ASN A 78 -15.57 2.23 14.32
C ASN A 78 -16.35 3.09 13.30
N PRO A 79 -17.64 2.81 13.01
CA PRO A 79 -18.44 3.60 12.08
C PRO A 79 -18.47 5.11 12.39
N MET A 80 -18.36 5.50 13.66
CA MET A 80 -18.25 6.91 14.07
C MET A 80 -16.97 7.60 13.62
N ASN A 81 -15.90 6.84 13.40
CA ASN A 81 -14.60 7.37 13.00
C ASN A 81 -14.41 7.40 11.47
N THR A 82 -15.35 6.89 10.68
CA THR A 82 -15.17 6.69 9.24
C THR A 82 -14.89 8.01 8.51
N GLU A 83 -15.61 9.08 8.82
CA GLU A 83 -15.38 10.40 8.22
C GLU A 83 -13.95 10.88 8.50
N LYS A 84 -13.49 10.73 9.75
CA LYS A 84 -12.11 11.09 10.13
C LYS A 84 -11.05 10.20 9.49
N VAL A 85 -11.33 8.90 9.28
CA VAL A 85 -10.44 8.00 8.53
C VAL A 85 -10.30 8.46 7.09
N VAL A 86 -11.41 8.84 6.43
CA VAL A 86 -11.38 9.38 5.05
C VAL A 86 -10.49 10.62 4.99
N GLU A 87 -10.71 11.60 5.86
CA GLU A 87 -9.90 12.83 5.92
C GLU A 87 -8.42 12.52 6.16
N THR A 88 -8.11 11.69 7.18
CA THR A 88 -6.74 11.37 7.56
C THR A 88 -5.99 10.63 6.44
N VAL A 89 -6.65 9.71 5.73
CA VAL A 89 -6.03 9.01 4.59
C VAL A 89 -5.81 9.98 3.44
N GLN A 90 -6.76 10.88 3.17
CA GLN A 90 -6.62 11.89 2.14
C GLN A 90 -5.46 12.85 2.44
N GLU A 91 -5.32 13.33 3.68
CA GLU A 91 -4.18 14.15 4.10
C GLU A 91 -2.83 13.48 3.82
N GLU A 92 -2.72 12.15 4.04
CA GLU A 92 -1.49 11.40 3.74
C GLU A 92 -1.27 11.20 2.24
N VAL A 93 -2.34 11.05 1.44
CA VAL A 93 -2.26 11.03 -0.02
C VAL A 93 -1.77 12.38 -0.54
N ASP A 94 -2.37 13.48 -0.08
CA ASP A 94 -2.00 14.84 -0.48
C ASP A 94 -0.54 15.14 -0.12
N ARG A 95 -0.11 14.75 1.08
CA ARG A 95 1.28 14.88 1.51
C ARG A 95 2.25 14.07 0.63
N MET A 96 1.85 12.87 0.19
CA MET A 96 2.65 12.09 -0.75
C MET A 96 2.78 12.80 -2.09
N LEU A 97 1.70 13.39 -2.59
CA LEU A 97 1.68 14.08 -3.88
C LEU A 97 2.44 15.41 -3.87
N GLU A 98 2.34 16.17 -2.77
CA GLU A 98 2.95 17.50 -2.64
C GLU A 98 4.44 17.43 -2.29
N SER A 99 4.79 16.59 -1.33
CA SER A 99 6.14 16.56 -0.74
C SER A 99 6.95 15.34 -1.14
N GLY A 100 6.30 14.31 -1.69
CA GLY A 100 6.91 13.03 -2.03
C GLY A 100 7.40 12.26 -0.79
N VAL A 101 8.31 11.31 -1.02
CA VAL A 101 9.00 10.59 0.05
C VAL A 101 10.19 11.38 0.54
N THR A 102 10.59 11.19 1.80
CA THR A 102 11.87 11.73 2.29
C THR A 102 13.02 10.78 1.98
N GLY A 103 14.26 11.29 1.94
CA GLY A 103 15.45 10.45 1.75
C GLY A 103 15.58 9.36 2.82
N ASP A 104 15.23 9.68 4.08
CA ASP A 104 15.26 8.74 5.21
C ASP A 104 14.19 7.63 5.05
N GLU A 105 12.96 7.99 4.67
CA GLU A 105 11.91 7.01 4.35
C GLU A 105 12.33 6.07 3.23
N LEU A 106 12.87 6.61 2.15
CA LEU A 106 13.32 5.83 1.00
C LEU A 106 14.41 4.84 1.40
N GLN A 107 15.45 5.31 2.09
CA GLN A 107 16.56 4.45 2.48
C GLN A 107 16.10 3.32 3.41
N LYS A 108 15.33 3.64 4.46
CA LYS A 108 14.77 2.64 5.38
C LYS A 108 13.83 1.65 4.69
N ALA A 109 13.01 2.13 3.76
CA ALA A 109 12.10 1.28 3.00
C ALA A 109 12.86 0.28 2.12
N LYS A 110 13.85 0.73 1.37
CA LYS A 110 14.71 -0.13 0.53
C LYS A 110 15.40 -1.22 1.35
N GLU A 111 16.07 -0.83 2.43
CA GLU A 111 16.75 -1.78 3.32
C GLU A 111 15.80 -2.82 3.91
N SER A 112 14.71 -2.35 4.51
CA SER A 112 13.72 -3.22 5.15
C SER A 112 13.03 -4.14 4.14
N PHE A 113 12.66 -3.64 2.97
CA PHE A 113 12.05 -4.42 1.91
C PHE A 113 12.97 -5.54 1.43
N LEU A 114 14.24 -5.24 1.14
CA LEU A 114 15.23 -6.22 0.67
C LEU A 114 15.57 -7.25 1.76
N ILE A 115 15.67 -6.83 3.03
CA ILE A 115 15.85 -7.76 4.15
C ILE A 115 14.66 -8.73 4.25
N ASN A 116 13.43 -8.22 4.19
CA ASN A 116 12.23 -9.04 4.26
C ASN A 116 12.13 -10.01 3.08
N ARG A 117 12.49 -9.58 1.86
CA ARG A 117 12.50 -10.43 0.67
C ARG A 117 13.53 -11.56 0.79
N ARG A 118 14.74 -11.28 1.26
CA ARG A 118 15.77 -12.30 1.55
C ARG A 118 15.31 -13.28 2.64
N GLY A 119 14.75 -12.77 3.73
CA GLY A 119 14.19 -13.60 4.79
C GLY A 119 12.99 -14.45 4.35
N SER A 120 12.21 -13.99 3.38
CA SER A 120 11.15 -14.77 2.75
C SER A 120 11.73 -15.94 1.96
N ARG A 121 12.75 -15.70 1.13
CA ARG A 121 13.44 -16.75 0.34
C ARG A 121 14.18 -17.79 1.18
N ALA A 122 14.51 -17.46 2.42
CA ALA A 122 15.11 -18.42 3.37
C ALA A 122 14.10 -19.45 3.91
N ARG A 123 12.81 -19.28 3.63
CA ARG A 123 11.74 -20.21 4.04
C ARG A 123 11.32 -21.07 2.86
N ASP A 124 11.47 -22.40 2.97
CA ASP A 124 11.24 -23.35 1.89
C ASP A 124 9.91 -23.19 1.15
N GLY A 125 8.81 -23.02 1.90
CA GLY A 125 7.47 -22.83 1.31
C GLY A 125 7.35 -21.53 0.49
N GLN A 126 7.98 -20.45 0.93
CA GLN A 126 8.00 -19.18 0.20
C GLN A 126 8.90 -19.24 -1.04
N LEU A 127 10.08 -19.88 -0.90
CA LEU A 127 10.96 -20.10 -2.03
C LEU A 127 10.29 -20.99 -3.09
N ALA A 128 9.63 -22.08 -2.68
CA ALA A 128 8.90 -22.96 -3.59
C ALA A 128 7.80 -22.22 -4.34
N SER A 129 7.04 -21.33 -3.64
CA SER A 129 6.00 -20.50 -4.27
C SER A 129 6.59 -19.52 -5.28
N GLU A 130 7.72 -18.88 -4.97
CA GLU A 130 8.41 -17.96 -5.88
C GLU A 130 8.95 -18.72 -7.13
N LEU A 131 9.55 -19.89 -6.95
CA LEU A 131 10.01 -20.71 -8.05
C LEU A 131 8.86 -21.19 -8.95
N LEU A 132 7.72 -21.57 -8.37
CA LEU A 132 6.53 -21.95 -9.12
C LEU A 132 5.98 -20.78 -9.94
N SER A 133 5.93 -19.57 -9.37
CA SER A 133 5.54 -18.35 -10.09
C SER A 133 6.49 -18.05 -11.24
N ASN A 134 7.79 -18.18 -11.03
CA ASN A 134 8.80 -18.00 -12.07
C ASN A 134 8.62 -19.02 -13.20
N MET A 135 8.37 -20.29 -12.89
CA MET A 135 8.08 -21.32 -13.91
C MET A 135 6.84 -20.98 -14.74
N LYS A 136 5.77 -20.51 -14.11
CA LYS A 136 4.53 -20.10 -14.78
C LYS A 136 4.79 -19.00 -15.82
N THR A 137 5.67 -18.06 -15.50
CA THR A 137 5.95 -16.87 -16.31
C THR A 137 7.16 -17.00 -17.22
N GLY A 138 7.84 -18.16 -17.22
CA GLY A 138 9.08 -18.37 -17.95
C GLY A 138 10.27 -17.57 -17.42
N ARG A 139 10.20 -17.10 -16.16
CA ARG A 139 11.26 -16.32 -15.50
C ARG A 139 12.18 -17.21 -14.69
N THR A 140 13.33 -16.66 -14.32
CA THR A 140 14.31 -17.27 -13.42
C THR A 140 14.55 -16.38 -12.21
N MET A 141 15.39 -16.82 -11.29
CA MET A 141 15.84 -16.01 -10.16
C MET A 141 16.65 -14.76 -10.60
N GLU A 142 17.12 -14.71 -11.83
CA GLU A 142 17.77 -13.50 -12.38
C GLU A 142 16.80 -12.32 -12.48
N PHE A 143 15.53 -12.57 -12.81
CA PHE A 143 14.49 -11.53 -12.78
C PHE A 143 14.36 -10.93 -11.38
N GLN A 144 14.33 -11.77 -10.36
CA GLN A 144 14.23 -11.33 -8.97
C GLN A 144 15.48 -10.57 -8.51
N ASN A 145 16.66 -11.02 -8.92
CA ASN A 145 17.91 -10.32 -8.60
C ASN A 145 18.00 -8.97 -9.30
N ALA A 146 17.59 -8.87 -10.55
CA ALA A 146 17.52 -7.59 -11.28
C ALA A 146 16.53 -6.61 -10.61
N SER A 147 15.39 -7.10 -10.14
CA SER A 147 14.44 -6.29 -9.36
C SER A 147 15.05 -5.82 -8.03
N ASP A 148 15.78 -6.68 -7.31
CA ASP A 148 16.48 -6.30 -6.07
C ASP A 148 17.56 -5.22 -6.32
N GLU A 149 18.30 -5.31 -7.44
CA GLU A 149 19.25 -4.27 -7.86
C GLU A 149 18.56 -2.95 -8.18
N LYS A 150 17.49 -2.98 -8.97
CA LYS A 150 16.71 -1.76 -9.26
C LYS A 150 16.21 -1.10 -7.98
N ILE A 151 15.63 -1.88 -7.05
CA ILE A 151 15.20 -1.35 -5.75
C ILE A 151 16.36 -0.67 -5.02
N SER A 152 17.53 -1.29 -5.00
CA SER A 152 18.71 -0.74 -4.28
C SER A 152 19.14 0.63 -4.80
N THR A 153 18.95 0.88 -6.11
CA THR A 153 19.37 2.11 -6.80
C THR A 153 18.26 3.13 -7.01
N LEU A 154 17.00 2.83 -6.61
CA LEU A 154 15.89 3.77 -6.76
C LEU A 154 16.21 5.13 -6.12
N THR A 155 15.85 6.18 -6.84
CA THR A 155 15.90 7.56 -6.36
C THR A 155 14.54 8.02 -5.83
N LYS A 156 14.55 9.11 -5.07
CA LYS A 156 13.32 9.76 -4.57
C LYS A 156 12.40 10.16 -5.73
N GLU A 157 12.96 10.77 -6.75
CA GLU A 157 12.23 11.29 -7.91
C GLU A 157 11.51 10.18 -8.68
N GLN A 158 12.12 8.99 -8.77
CA GLN A 158 11.48 7.82 -9.41
C GLN A 158 10.28 7.33 -8.61
N VAL A 159 10.41 7.24 -7.28
CA VAL A 159 9.30 6.80 -6.41
C VAL A 159 8.18 7.84 -6.41
N ASP A 160 8.52 9.13 -6.29
CA ASP A 160 7.53 10.21 -6.31
C ASP A 160 6.76 10.24 -7.64
N ALA A 161 7.47 10.16 -8.77
CA ALA A 161 6.85 10.17 -10.09
C ALA A 161 5.91 8.97 -10.30
N ALA A 162 6.30 7.76 -9.88
CA ALA A 162 5.46 6.57 -9.98
C ALA A 162 4.20 6.69 -9.10
N MET A 163 4.34 7.15 -7.86
CA MET A 163 3.21 7.36 -6.96
C MET A 163 2.27 8.44 -7.49
N GLN A 164 2.77 9.58 -7.97
CA GLN A 164 1.96 10.66 -8.54
C GLN A 164 1.11 10.20 -9.73
N LYS A 165 1.63 9.34 -10.60
CA LYS A 165 0.87 8.78 -11.72
C LYS A 165 -0.30 7.92 -11.26
N VAL A 166 -0.16 7.20 -10.15
CA VAL A 166 -1.14 6.19 -9.72
C VAL A 166 -2.16 6.77 -8.75
N ILE A 167 -1.72 7.47 -7.69
CA ILE A 167 -2.61 7.88 -6.59
C ILE A 167 -3.21 9.28 -6.77
N ALA A 168 -3.24 9.82 -7.99
CA ALA A 168 -3.89 11.11 -8.24
C ALA A 168 -5.34 11.10 -7.69
N PRO A 169 -5.77 12.14 -6.94
CA PRO A 169 -7.04 12.14 -6.20
C PRO A 169 -8.28 11.91 -7.07
N ASP A 170 -8.26 12.44 -8.30
CA ASP A 170 -9.32 12.30 -9.29
C ASP A 170 -9.46 10.88 -9.86
N ARG A 171 -8.47 10.02 -9.64
CA ARG A 171 -8.46 8.62 -10.07
C ARG A 171 -8.92 7.65 -8.99
N LEU A 172 -8.90 8.05 -7.72
CA LEU A 172 -9.22 7.19 -6.60
C LEU A 172 -10.73 7.00 -6.45
N LEU A 173 -11.19 5.76 -6.56
CA LEU A 173 -12.55 5.37 -6.18
C LEU A 173 -12.58 5.09 -4.68
N ILE A 174 -13.36 5.88 -3.92
CA ILE A 174 -13.50 5.74 -2.47
C ILE A 174 -14.85 5.10 -2.14
N ILE A 175 -14.81 4.04 -1.33
CA ILE A 175 -15.99 3.31 -0.86
C ILE A 175 -15.92 3.20 0.66
N THR A 176 -17.02 3.55 1.34
CA THR A 176 -17.20 3.29 2.77
C THR A 176 -18.42 2.41 2.99
N ALA A 177 -18.32 1.43 3.88
CA ALA A 177 -19.43 0.54 4.22
C ALA A 177 -19.47 0.31 5.75
N GLY A 178 -20.65 0.48 6.34
CA GLY A 178 -20.86 0.32 7.78
C GLY A 178 -22.27 0.63 8.21
N ASP A 179 -22.60 0.43 9.49
CA ASP A 179 -23.89 0.79 10.07
C ASP A 179 -23.83 2.19 10.69
N PHE A 180 -23.74 3.22 9.82
CA PHE A 180 -23.58 4.62 10.22
C PHE A 180 -24.80 5.18 10.95
N LYS A 181 -26.03 4.73 10.61
CA LYS A 181 -27.27 5.21 11.25
C LYS A 181 -27.32 4.79 12.70
N LYS A 182 -27.04 3.53 12.99
CA LYS A 182 -27.03 3.01 14.34
C LYS A 182 -25.93 3.62 15.18
N ALA A 183 -24.73 3.77 14.63
CA ALA A 183 -23.63 4.42 15.33
C ALA A 183 -23.98 5.85 15.77
N LYS A 184 -24.60 6.65 14.89
CA LYS A 184 -25.06 8.02 15.23
C LYS A 184 -26.15 8.02 16.32
N SER A 185 -27.11 7.07 16.28
CA SER A 185 -28.16 6.99 17.30
C SER A 185 -27.63 6.58 18.68
N GLU A 186 -26.68 5.69 18.76
CA GLU A 186 -26.03 5.28 20.03
C GLU A 186 -25.17 6.39 20.64
N ALA A 187 -24.55 7.23 19.81
CA ALA A 187 -23.79 8.40 20.28
C ALA A 187 -24.69 9.51 20.83
N SER A 188 -25.90 9.69 20.28
CA SER A 188 -26.87 10.70 20.74
C SER A 188 -27.56 10.31 22.05
N ASN A 189 -27.49 9.04 22.47
CA ASN A 189 -28.10 8.51 23.68
C ASN A 189 -27.13 8.36 24.88
N LYS A 190 -25.90 8.85 24.74
CA LYS A 190 -24.88 8.93 25.80
C LYS A 190 -24.64 10.40 26.21
#